data_25bea69f3f94cd89b1dd7881a69af954
#
_entry.id   25bea69f3f94cd89b1dd7881a69af954
#
_cell.length_a   1.000
_cell.length_b   1.000
_cell.length_c   1.000
_cell.angle_alpha   90.00
_cell.angle_beta   90.00
_cell.angle_gamma   90.00
#
_symmetry.space_group_name_H-M   'P 1'
#
loop_
_entity.id
_entity.type
_entity.pdbx_description
1 polymer ?
#
loop_
_entity_poly.entity_id
_entity_poly.type
_entity_poly.pdbx_seq_one_letter_code
_entity_poly.pdbx_strand_id
1 'polypeptide(L)'
;MLKIITNKSDYQFFPELATDTVSYDLPLTLFSKQWYIMDDYWMKHIHLKITDRCNATCPFCIEQNSHIKENKEQFLTNVKRLLDEMDAQGHLATVSITGGEPALCDYVGEVVDMVKSHNCFLNINTNFSRFITSNLQPSWLNISCHTLGTDNYCHLAELQAERIAEYRKLNPDTKIRIQCVLHEKGLKNIDEMLAFMEHYKDSVDDFSFRRLITHNKPAEDDLLQQFKHYLFDNAELIEQVLKDYYVYETWRLNGTLITLSHSNMGLLRRMEENEPDNLLREIVVHPDGHISGSWYRNRKVICTAE
;
A
#
# COMPACT_ATOMS: atom_id res chain seq x y z
N MET A 1 -1.18 19.49 6.10
CA MET A 1 0.26 19.79 5.84
C MET A 1 1.08 18.56 6.10
N LEU A 2 2.00 18.23 5.20
CA LEU A 2 2.97 17.16 5.44
C LEU A 2 3.99 17.64 6.47
N LYS A 3 4.15 16.90 7.58
CA LYS A 3 5.18 17.15 8.58
C LYS A 3 6.12 15.95 8.64
N ILE A 4 7.41 16.19 8.47
CA ILE A 4 8.45 15.16 8.55
C ILE A 4 9.28 15.41 9.79
N ILE A 5 9.44 14.41 10.64
CA ILE A 5 10.22 14.42 11.86
C ILE A 5 11.34 13.39 11.71
N THR A 6 12.57 13.81 11.94
CA THR A 6 13.77 12.96 11.86
C THR A 6 14.54 12.89 13.18
N ASN A 7 14.08 13.65 14.20
CA ASN A 7 14.71 13.69 15.51
C ASN A 7 13.76 13.11 16.57
N LYS A 8 14.28 12.21 17.42
CA LYS A 8 13.52 11.61 18.52
C LYS A 8 12.97 12.64 19.52
N SER A 9 13.62 13.79 19.70
CA SER A 9 13.10 14.86 20.57
C SER A 9 11.76 15.44 20.11
N ASP A 10 11.50 15.36 18.83
CA ASP A 10 10.30 15.90 18.19
C ASP A 10 9.25 14.83 17.87
N TYR A 11 9.59 13.55 18.13
CA TYR A 11 8.75 12.41 17.84
C TYR A 11 7.44 12.45 18.62
N GLN A 12 6.34 12.10 17.95
CA GLN A 12 5.00 12.09 18.52
C GLN A 12 4.45 10.66 18.60
N PHE A 13 4.25 10.15 19.82
CA PHE A 13 3.67 8.81 20.03
C PHE A 13 2.20 8.73 19.60
N PHE A 14 1.44 9.78 19.86
CA PHE A 14 0.01 9.89 19.57
C PHE A 14 -0.24 11.18 18.78
N PRO A 15 0.21 11.22 17.51
CA PRO A 15 0.09 12.44 16.74
C PRO A 15 -1.39 12.80 16.54
N GLU A 16 -1.74 14.02 16.89
CA GLU A 16 -2.98 14.61 16.37
C GLU A 16 -2.77 14.81 14.89
N LEU A 17 -3.59 14.14 14.10
CA LEU A 17 -3.52 14.27 12.65
C LEU A 17 -3.98 15.66 12.26
N ALA A 18 -3.14 16.35 11.48
CA ALA A 18 -3.36 17.73 11.11
C ALA A 18 -4.69 17.88 10.38
N THR A 19 -5.53 18.75 10.88
CA THR A 19 -6.82 19.12 10.26
C THR A 19 -6.69 20.27 9.27
N ASP A 20 -5.46 20.73 9.03
CA ASP A 20 -5.20 21.86 8.14
C ASP A 20 -5.64 21.52 6.72
N THR A 21 -6.28 22.48 6.07
CA THR A 21 -6.69 22.40 4.68
C THR A 21 -5.47 22.10 3.82
N VAL A 22 -5.50 20.96 3.20
CA VAL A 22 -4.49 20.56 2.22
C VAL A 22 -4.70 21.38 0.95
N SER A 23 -3.63 22.00 0.46
CA SER A 23 -3.65 22.72 -0.81
C SER A 23 -3.57 21.69 -1.96
N TYR A 24 -4.57 21.69 -2.84
CA TYR A 24 -4.60 20.90 -4.08
C TYR A 24 -4.37 21.88 -5.24
N ASP A 25 -3.10 22.24 -5.45
CA ASP A 25 -2.76 23.35 -6.31
C ASP A 25 -2.34 22.94 -7.70
N LEU A 26 -2.11 21.62 -7.94
CA LEU A 26 -1.66 21.15 -9.24
C LEU A 26 -2.85 20.75 -10.11
N PRO A 27 -3.10 21.49 -11.20
CA PRO A 27 -4.09 21.10 -12.19
C PRO A 27 -3.63 19.83 -12.92
N LEU A 28 -4.54 18.91 -13.12
CA LEU A 28 -4.35 17.64 -13.80
C LEU A 28 -5.49 17.39 -14.77
N THR A 29 -5.19 17.13 -16.04
CA THR A 29 -6.21 16.77 -17.03
C THR A 29 -6.19 15.26 -17.24
N LEU A 30 -7.28 14.58 -16.88
CA LEU A 30 -7.44 13.15 -17.12
C LEU A 30 -8.75 12.90 -17.85
N PHE A 31 -8.72 12.10 -18.91
CA PHE A 31 -9.89 11.72 -19.71
C PHE A 31 -10.73 12.95 -20.13
N SER A 32 -10.01 14.01 -20.53
CA SER A 32 -10.59 15.29 -20.96
C SER A 32 -11.35 16.06 -19.86
N LYS A 33 -11.17 15.71 -18.60
CA LYS A 33 -11.72 16.41 -17.43
C LYS A 33 -10.63 17.06 -16.62
N GLN A 34 -10.93 18.21 -16.02
CA GLN A 34 -10.01 18.94 -15.14
C GLN A 34 -10.15 18.43 -13.71
N TRP A 35 -9.02 18.04 -13.12
CA TRP A 35 -8.87 17.61 -11.74
C TRP A 35 -7.79 18.47 -11.05
N TYR A 36 -7.72 18.33 -9.74
CA TYR A 36 -6.63 18.90 -8.94
C TYR A 36 -6.01 17.83 -8.07
N ILE A 37 -4.70 17.80 -7.97
CA ILE A 37 -3.93 16.85 -7.17
C ILE A 37 -2.98 17.62 -6.26
N MET A 38 -2.67 17.05 -5.10
CA MET A 38 -1.66 17.60 -4.21
C MET A 38 -0.26 17.49 -4.81
N ASP A 39 0.55 18.55 -4.70
CA ASP A 39 1.99 18.48 -5.03
C ASP A 39 2.76 17.77 -3.91
N ASP A 40 2.48 16.50 -3.74
CA ASP A 40 3.14 15.62 -2.80
C ASP A 40 3.45 14.31 -3.49
N TYR A 41 4.70 13.91 -3.48
CA TYR A 41 5.18 12.65 -4.07
C TYR A 41 4.31 11.44 -3.65
N TRP A 42 3.85 11.41 -2.40
CA TRP A 42 3.03 10.33 -1.85
C TRP A 42 1.59 10.31 -2.37
N MET A 43 1.11 11.44 -2.88
CA MET A 43 -0.26 11.58 -3.40
C MET A 43 -0.36 11.29 -4.90
N LYS A 44 0.78 11.26 -5.60
CA LYS A 44 0.86 10.87 -7.01
C LYS A 44 0.90 9.34 -7.14
N HIS A 45 -0.04 8.66 -6.48
CA HIS A 45 -0.08 7.22 -6.36
C HIS A 45 -1.27 6.65 -7.12
N ILE A 46 -0.97 5.75 -8.05
CA ILE A 46 -1.98 5.01 -8.82
C ILE A 46 -2.07 3.59 -8.27
N HIS A 47 -3.27 3.14 -7.95
CA HIS A 47 -3.56 1.76 -7.56
C HIS A 47 -4.23 1.03 -8.71
N LEU A 48 -3.59 0.00 -9.23
CA LEU A 48 -4.13 -0.87 -10.27
C LEU A 48 -4.68 -2.13 -9.61
N LYS A 49 -6.00 -2.18 -9.41
CA LYS A 49 -6.71 -3.38 -8.95
C LYS A 49 -6.93 -4.28 -10.15
N ILE A 50 -5.98 -5.18 -10.43
CA ILE A 50 -5.98 -5.91 -11.68
C ILE A 50 -6.94 -7.11 -11.70
N THR A 51 -7.39 -7.57 -10.54
CA THR A 51 -8.33 -8.68 -10.36
C THR A 51 -9.00 -8.59 -9.00
N ASP A 52 -10.24 -9.08 -8.90
CA ASP A 52 -10.91 -9.32 -7.62
C ASP A 52 -10.70 -10.76 -7.11
N ARG A 53 -10.14 -11.65 -7.95
CA ARG A 53 -9.87 -13.03 -7.56
C ARG A 53 -8.75 -13.09 -6.52
N CYS A 54 -9.01 -13.82 -5.43
CA CYS A 54 -7.99 -14.08 -4.41
C CYS A 54 -8.13 -15.53 -3.92
N ASN A 55 -7.01 -16.15 -3.59
CA ASN A 55 -6.97 -17.48 -2.96
C ASN A 55 -6.82 -17.42 -1.44
N ALA A 56 -6.80 -16.21 -0.86
CA ALA A 56 -6.91 -15.96 0.57
C ALA A 56 -8.33 -15.48 0.93
N THR A 57 -8.68 -15.55 2.21
CA THR A 57 -10.00 -15.12 2.71
C THR A 57 -9.85 -14.28 3.99
N CYS A 58 -8.90 -13.33 3.96
CA CYS A 58 -8.61 -12.46 5.10
C CYS A 58 -9.86 -11.73 5.59
N PRO A 59 -10.33 -11.95 6.83
CA PRO A 59 -11.58 -11.35 7.31
C PRO A 59 -11.57 -9.82 7.37
N PHE A 60 -10.40 -9.21 7.39
CA PHE A 60 -10.20 -7.76 7.39
C PHE A 60 -9.91 -7.17 6.00
N CYS A 61 -10.00 -7.98 4.95
CA CYS A 61 -9.75 -7.50 3.60
C CYS A 61 -10.82 -6.49 3.18
N ILE A 62 -10.38 -5.31 2.72
CA ILE A 62 -11.29 -4.27 2.23
C ILE A 62 -12.00 -4.65 0.92
N GLU A 63 -11.48 -5.68 0.23
CA GLU A 63 -11.96 -6.16 -1.07
C GLU A 63 -12.91 -7.36 -0.96
N GLN A 64 -13.23 -7.86 0.25
CA GLN A 64 -14.03 -9.09 0.45
C GLN A 64 -15.37 -9.13 -0.28
N ASN A 65 -15.97 -7.98 -0.53
CA ASN A 65 -17.29 -7.87 -1.17
C ASN A 65 -17.22 -7.27 -2.58
N SER A 66 -16.03 -7.17 -3.14
CA SER A 66 -15.85 -6.71 -4.51
C SER A 66 -16.10 -7.90 -5.46
N HIS A 67 -17.06 -7.74 -6.36
CA HIS A 67 -17.39 -8.73 -7.40
C HIS A 67 -17.50 -8.02 -8.75
N ILE A 68 -16.41 -7.36 -9.14
CA ILE A 68 -16.36 -6.64 -10.41
C ILE A 68 -16.03 -7.64 -11.50
N LYS A 69 -16.85 -7.71 -12.54
CA LYS A 69 -16.54 -8.52 -13.72
C LYS A 69 -15.33 -7.92 -14.43
N GLU A 70 -14.25 -8.68 -14.49
CA GLU A 70 -13.02 -8.28 -15.18
C GLU A 70 -13.27 -8.01 -16.68
N ASN A 71 -12.67 -6.92 -17.18
CA ASN A 71 -12.62 -6.60 -18.61
C ASN A 71 -11.18 -6.22 -18.96
N LYS A 72 -10.38 -7.23 -19.39
CA LYS A 72 -8.97 -7.05 -19.69
C LYS A 72 -8.71 -5.94 -20.70
N GLU A 73 -9.44 -5.93 -21.80
CA GLU A 73 -9.21 -4.98 -22.90
C GLU A 73 -9.43 -3.53 -22.43
N GLN A 74 -10.57 -3.29 -21.79
CA GLN A 74 -10.91 -1.96 -21.24
C GLN A 74 -9.91 -1.55 -20.15
N PHE A 75 -9.53 -2.49 -19.26
CA PHE A 75 -8.54 -2.23 -18.22
C PHE A 75 -7.21 -1.78 -18.82
N LEU A 76 -6.64 -2.56 -19.74
CA LEU A 76 -5.34 -2.23 -20.36
C LEU A 76 -5.40 -0.91 -21.14
N THR A 77 -6.48 -0.67 -21.87
CA THR A 77 -6.69 0.58 -22.63
C THR A 77 -6.70 1.78 -21.69
N ASN A 78 -7.47 1.71 -20.61
CA ASN A 78 -7.62 2.81 -19.68
C ASN A 78 -6.38 3.02 -18.81
N VAL A 79 -5.69 1.94 -18.40
CA VAL A 79 -4.41 2.04 -17.69
C VAL A 79 -3.37 2.73 -18.57
N LYS A 80 -3.21 2.28 -19.82
CA LYS A 80 -2.26 2.91 -20.75
C LYS A 80 -2.52 4.40 -20.88
N ARG A 81 -3.77 4.77 -21.17
CA ARG A 81 -4.14 6.17 -21.31
C ARG A 81 -3.87 6.99 -20.04
N LEU A 82 -4.22 6.46 -18.88
CA LEU A 82 -3.98 7.11 -17.59
C LEU A 82 -2.47 7.36 -17.36
N LEU A 83 -1.64 6.35 -17.61
CA LEU A 83 -0.19 6.47 -17.44
C LEU A 83 0.39 7.49 -18.41
N ASP A 84 0.01 7.44 -19.68
CA ASP A 84 0.45 8.40 -20.70
C ASP A 84 0.06 9.85 -20.33
N GLU A 85 -1.20 10.07 -19.90
CA GLU A 85 -1.68 11.40 -19.50
C GLU A 85 -1.00 11.92 -18.22
N MET A 86 -0.73 11.06 -17.23
CA MET A 86 -0.01 11.42 -16.00
C MET A 86 1.47 11.73 -16.27
N ASP A 87 2.13 10.91 -17.09
CA ASP A 87 3.55 11.09 -17.43
C ASP A 87 3.77 12.35 -18.25
N ALA A 88 2.94 12.60 -19.27
CA ALA A 88 2.99 13.81 -20.09
C ALA A 88 2.84 15.12 -19.30
N GLN A 89 2.20 15.07 -18.14
CA GLN A 89 2.01 16.21 -17.24
C GLN A 89 3.02 16.24 -16.06
N GLY A 90 3.97 15.28 -16.03
CA GLY A 90 4.99 15.18 -14.98
C GLY A 90 4.44 14.78 -13.61
N HIS A 91 3.27 14.14 -13.58
CA HIS A 91 2.59 13.75 -12.34
C HIS A 91 2.67 12.25 -12.01
N LEU A 92 3.27 11.46 -12.88
CA LEU A 92 3.46 10.03 -12.63
C LEU A 92 4.64 9.82 -11.68
N ALA A 93 4.40 9.21 -10.51
CA ALA A 93 5.43 8.93 -9.52
C ALA A 93 5.45 7.47 -9.08
N THR A 94 4.34 6.93 -8.62
CA THR A 94 4.25 5.58 -8.08
C THR A 94 3.01 4.85 -8.60
N VAL A 95 3.20 3.60 -9.01
CA VAL A 95 2.12 2.70 -9.39
C VAL A 95 2.17 1.47 -8.50
N SER A 96 1.05 1.10 -7.90
CA SER A 96 0.91 -0.14 -7.12
C SER A 96 -0.05 -1.10 -7.81
N ILE A 97 0.45 -2.26 -8.19
CA ILE A 97 -0.39 -3.37 -8.62
C ILE A 97 -0.93 -4.09 -7.38
N THR A 98 -2.24 -4.21 -7.31
CA THR A 98 -2.98 -4.79 -6.19
C THR A 98 -4.28 -5.44 -6.68
N GLY A 99 -5.24 -5.65 -5.79
CA GLY A 99 -6.55 -6.23 -6.09
C GLY A 99 -6.84 -7.38 -5.15
N GLY A 100 -7.35 -8.51 -5.64
CA GLY A 100 -7.34 -9.78 -4.93
C GLY A 100 -5.88 -10.28 -4.79
N GLU A 101 -5.50 -11.30 -5.54
CA GLU A 101 -4.11 -11.72 -5.65
C GLU A 101 -3.60 -11.52 -7.09
N PRO A 102 -2.67 -10.57 -7.32
CA PRO A 102 -2.16 -10.29 -8.66
C PRO A 102 -1.57 -11.50 -9.40
N ALA A 103 -0.98 -12.46 -8.68
CA ALA A 103 -0.44 -13.69 -9.26
C ALA A 103 -1.51 -14.63 -9.86
N LEU A 104 -2.80 -14.35 -9.65
CA LEU A 104 -3.92 -15.05 -10.28
C LEU A 104 -4.40 -14.39 -11.58
N CYS A 105 -3.84 -13.23 -11.93
CA CYS A 105 -4.19 -12.48 -13.14
C CYS A 105 -3.27 -12.89 -14.29
N ASP A 106 -3.84 -13.40 -15.39
CA ASP A 106 -3.07 -13.95 -16.50
C ASP A 106 -2.30 -12.87 -17.30
N TYR A 107 -2.69 -11.60 -17.18
CA TYR A 107 -2.08 -10.47 -17.89
C TYR A 107 -1.25 -9.54 -16.97
N VAL A 108 -0.91 -9.99 -15.76
CA VAL A 108 -0.08 -9.19 -14.83
C VAL A 108 1.24 -8.76 -15.46
N GLY A 109 1.86 -9.62 -16.29
CA GLY A 109 3.09 -9.29 -17.04
C GLY A 109 2.90 -8.12 -17.98
N GLU A 110 1.80 -8.11 -18.75
CA GLU A 110 1.48 -7.01 -19.68
C GLU A 110 1.32 -5.67 -18.93
N VAL A 111 0.69 -5.69 -17.76
CA VAL A 111 0.53 -4.50 -16.91
C VAL A 111 1.88 -4.02 -16.38
N VAL A 112 2.72 -4.93 -15.92
CA VAL A 112 4.07 -4.59 -15.44
C VAL A 112 4.92 -3.97 -16.55
N ASP A 113 4.93 -4.56 -17.74
CA ASP A 113 5.68 -4.03 -18.88
C ASP A 113 5.19 -2.63 -19.26
N MET A 114 3.87 -2.42 -19.25
CA MET A 114 3.27 -1.12 -19.50
C MET A 114 3.71 -0.08 -18.46
N VAL A 115 3.68 -0.41 -17.18
CA VAL A 115 4.13 0.51 -16.11
C VAL A 115 5.64 0.80 -16.24
N LYS A 116 6.45 -0.22 -16.50
CA LYS A 116 7.91 -0.08 -16.65
C LYS A 116 8.33 0.71 -17.89
N SER A 117 7.47 0.86 -18.89
CA SER A 117 7.75 1.75 -20.03
C SER A 117 7.72 3.23 -19.66
N HIS A 118 7.23 3.57 -18.46
CA HIS A 118 7.24 4.90 -17.88
C HIS A 118 8.29 4.99 -16.75
N ASN A 119 8.81 6.18 -16.50
CA ASN A 119 9.79 6.41 -15.44
C ASN A 119 9.09 6.62 -14.09
N CYS A 120 8.62 5.54 -13.47
CA CYS A 120 7.93 5.57 -12.18
C CYS A 120 8.31 4.39 -11.28
N PHE A 121 8.01 4.49 -9.98
CA PHE A 121 8.17 3.39 -9.05
C PHE A 121 7.02 2.40 -9.20
N LEU A 122 7.37 1.13 -9.39
CA LEU A 122 6.40 0.04 -9.44
C LEU A 122 6.42 -0.76 -8.15
N ASN A 123 5.27 -0.85 -7.48
CA ASN A 123 5.06 -1.71 -6.34
C ASN A 123 4.10 -2.84 -6.71
N ILE A 124 4.35 -4.05 -6.21
CA ILE A 124 3.41 -5.17 -6.32
C ILE A 124 3.06 -5.65 -4.92
N ASN A 125 1.76 -5.71 -4.60
CA ASN A 125 1.26 -6.29 -3.37
C ASN A 125 0.75 -7.71 -3.64
N THR A 126 1.26 -8.71 -2.91
CA THR A 126 0.93 -10.12 -3.13
C THR A 126 0.91 -10.90 -1.83
N ASN A 127 0.12 -11.96 -1.75
CA ASN A 127 0.20 -12.93 -0.66
C ASN A 127 1.29 -13.99 -0.93
N PHE A 128 1.98 -13.90 -2.05
CA PHE A 128 3.10 -14.75 -2.46
C PHE A 128 2.81 -16.25 -2.49
N SER A 129 1.54 -16.65 -2.53
CA SER A 129 1.12 -18.07 -2.62
C SER A 129 1.50 -18.69 -3.96
N ARG A 130 1.64 -17.88 -5.01
CA ARG A 130 2.17 -18.24 -6.32
C ARG A 130 3.38 -17.39 -6.65
N PHE A 131 4.33 -17.96 -7.39
CA PHE A 131 5.39 -17.17 -8.01
C PHE A 131 4.77 -16.25 -9.06
N ILE A 132 4.91 -14.96 -8.87
CA ILE A 132 4.78 -14.01 -9.95
C ILE A 132 6.02 -14.20 -10.82
N THR A 133 5.82 -14.49 -12.09
CA THR A 133 6.88 -14.89 -13.03
C THR A 133 8.14 -14.03 -12.91
N SER A 134 9.29 -14.64 -13.07
CA SER A 134 10.63 -14.19 -12.74
C SER A 134 11.11 -12.87 -13.39
N ASN A 135 10.36 -12.27 -14.31
CA ASN A 135 10.83 -11.11 -15.08
C ASN A 135 10.15 -9.79 -14.72
N LEU A 136 9.38 -9.74 -13.66
CA LEU A 136 8.60 -8.53 -13.34
C LEU A 136 9.45 -7.40 -12.78
N GLN A 137 10.48 -7.69 -12.00
CA GLN A 137 11.42 -6.75 -11.40
C GLN A 137 10.74 -5.43 -10.95
N PRO A 138 9.78 -5.48 -10.02
CA PRO A 138 9.20 -4.27 -9.46
C PRO A 138 10.26 -3.52 -8.63
N SER A 139 10.04 -2.23 -8.38
CA SER A 139 10.86 -1.48 -7.42
C SER A 139 10.70 -2.05 -6.01
N TRP A 140 9.44 -2.38 -5.64
CA TRP A 140 9.10 -3.05 -4.39
C TRP A 140 8.16 -4.23 -4.61
N LEU A 141 8.48 -5.35 -3.97
CA LEU A 141 7.56 -6.47 -3.76
C LEU A 141 7.10 -6.45 -2.30
N ASN A 142 5.82 -6.22 -2.07
CA ASN A 142 5.21 -6.23 -0.76
C ASN A 142 4.49 -7.57 -0.55
N ILE A 143 5.01 -8.39 0.37
CA ILE A 143 4.49 -9.72 0.67
C ILE A 143 3.60 -9.65 1.91
N SER A 144 2.33 -10.03 1.79
CA SER A 144 1.41 -10.12 2.92
C SER A 144 1.72 -11.37 3.75
N CYS A 145 2.12 -11.17 5.01
CA CYS A 145 2.36 -12.25 5.97
C CYS A 145 2.04 -11.73 7.39
N HIS A 146 1.17 -12.40 8.13
CA HIS A 146 0.61 -11.88 9.38
C HIS A 146 0.97 -12.70 10.61
N THR A 147 1.64 -13.84 10.42
CA THR A 147 2.08 -14.74 11.49
C THR A 147 3.23 -15.62 11.00
N LEU A 148 3.92 -16.28 11.92
CA LEU A 148 4.81 -17.40 11.61
C LEU A 148 3.98 -18.66 11.34
N GLY A 149 4.41 -19.47 10.37
CA GLY A 149 3.70 -20.67 9.97
C GLY A 149 2.44 -20.40 9.14
N THR A 150 1.54 -21.37 9.12
CA THR A 150 0.28 -21.28 8.37
C THR A 150 -0.67 -20.29 9.02
N ASP A 151 -1.14 -19.32 8.28
CA ASP A 151 -2.17 -18.38 8.72
C ASP A 151 -3.57 -18.96 8.49
N ASN A 152 -4.09 -19.64 9.49
CA ASN A 152 -5.43 -20.24 9.45
C ASN A 152 -6.56 -19.20 9.45
N TYR A 153 -6.29 -17.97 9.87
CA TYR A 153 -7.30 -16.90 9.90
C TYR A 153 -7.51 -16.25 8.53
N CYS A 154 -6.44 -16.12 7.75
CA CYS A 154 -6.48 -15.59 6.39
C CYS A 154 -6.49 -16.71 5.32
N HIS A 155 -6.39 -17.98 5.73
CA HIS A 155 -6.20 -19.13 4.84
C HIS A 155 -4.98 -18.98 3.92
N LEU A 156 -3.88 -18.49 4.48
CA LEU A 156 -2.60 -18.38 3.79
C LEU A 156 -1.66 -19.52 4.22
N ALA A 157 -1.01 -20.13 3.25
CA ALA A 157 0.08 -21.06 3.52
C ALA A 157 1.26 -20.31 4.18
N GLU A 158 2.07 -21.05 4.92
CA GLU A 158 3.30 -20.53 5.50
C GLU A 158 4.19 -19.89 4.42
N LEU A 159 4.67 -18.69 4.72
CA LEU A 159 5.64 -18.01 3.88
C LEU A 159 7.01 -18.65 4.09
N GLN A 160 7.58 -19.23 3.03
CA GLN A 160 8.89 -19.88 3.08
C GLN A 160 10.00 -18.87 2.76
N ALA A 161 10.95 -18.69 3.67
CA ALA A 161 12.10 -17.79 3.47
C ALA A 161 12.93 -18.16 2.24
N GLU A 162 13.06 -19.48 1.96
CA GLU A 162 13.76 -20.00 0.79
C GLU A 162 13.13 -19.54 -0.53
N ARG A 163 11.80 -19.47 -0.60
CA ARG A 163 11.10 -18.95 -1.78
C ARG A 163 11.34 -17.47 -2.00
N ILE A 164 11.43 -16.69 -0.92
CA ILE A 164 11.80 -15.26 -1.01
C ILE A 164 13.23 -15.14 -1.51
N ALA A 165 14.15 -15.94 -0.97
CA ALA A 165 15.55 -15.94 -1.39
C ALA A 165 15.70 -16.37 -2.87
N GLU A 166 14.91 -17.33 -3.34
CA GLU A 166 14.87 -17.70 -4.75
C GLU A 166 14.35 -16.55 -5.63
N TYR A 167 13.26 -15.89 -5.24
CA TYR A 167 12.74 -14.72 -5.94
C TYR A 167 13.80 -13.61 -6.03
N ARG A 168 14.52 -13.33 -4.94
CA ARG A 168 15.58 -12.32 -4.90
C ARG A 168 16.72 -12.63 -5.88
N LYS A 169 17.10 -13.91 -6.04
CA LYS A 169 18.12 -14.29 -7.04
C LYS A 169 17.72 -13.97 -8.46
N LEU A 170 16.44 -14.08 -8.76
CA LEU A 170 15.87 -13.77 -10.08
C LEU A 170 15.62 -12.26 -10.27
N ASN A 171 15.46 -11.52 -9.17
CA ASN A 171 15.10 -10.09 -9.15
C ASN A 171 16.01 -9.33 -8.16
N PRO A 172 17.31 -9.21 -8.43
CA PRO A 172 18.30 -8.71 -7.47
C PRO A 172 18.10 -7.23 -7.08
N ASP A 173 17.51 -6.43 -7.97
CA ASP A 173 17.28 -4.99 -7.77
C ASP A 173 15.94 -4.70 -7.06
N THR A 174 15.07 -5.71 -6.93
CA THR A 174 13.78 -5.56 -6.26
C THR A 174 13.97 -5.48 -4.75
N LYS A 175 13.42 -4.44 -4.13
CA LYS A 175 13.28 -4.38 -2.68
C LYS A 175 12.10 -5.24 -2.24
N ILE A 176 12.32 -6.07 -1.22
CA ILE A 176 11.30 -6.98 -0.69
C ILE A 176 10.91 -6.54 0.70
N ARG A 177 9.59 -6.35 0.91
CA ARG A 177 9.00 -5.98 2.18
C ARG A 177 7.98 -7.02 2.62
N ILE A 178 8.02 -7.44 3.86
CA ILE A 178 6.90 -8.16 4.49
C ILE A 178 5.94 -7.13 5.07
N GLN A 179 4.66 -7.21 4.67
CA GLN A 179 3.58 -6.40 5.23
C GLN A 179 2.75 -7.26 6.18
N CYS A 180 2.76 -6.89 7.46
CA CYS A 180 2.01 -7.55 8.50
C CYS A 180 0.91 -6.63 9.03
N VAL A 181 -0.35 -7.03 8.88
CA VAL A 181 -1.47 -6.40 9.56
C VAL A 181 -1.56 -6.99 10.97
N LEU A 182 -1.46 -6.13 11.99
CA LEU A 182 -1.59 -6.53 13.39
C LEU A 182 -3.08 -6.71 13.73
N HIS A 183 -3.48 -7.94 14.02
CA HIS A 183 -4.85 -8.31 14.35
C HIS A 183 -4.88 -9.38 15.45
N GLU A 184 -6.04 -9.57 16.08
CA GLU A 184 -6.19 -10.43 17.26
C GLU A 184 -5.79 -11.91 17.08
N LYS A 185 -5.73 -12.43 15.87
CA LYS A 185 -5.33 -13.81 15.55
C LYS A 185 -3.91 -13.93 14.99
N GLY A 186 -3.23 -12.79 14.74
CA GLY A 186 -1.85 -12.71 14.29
C GLY A 186 -0.85 -12.68 15.46
N LEU A 187 0.19 -11.87 15.32
CA LEU A 187 1.21 -11.64 16.36
C LEU A 187 0.59 -11.00 17.60
N LYS A 188 0.98 -11.47 18.81
CA LYS A 188 0.32 -11.12 20.07
C LYS A 188 1.09 -10.13 20.93
N ASN A 189 2.41 -10.11 20.81
CA ASN A 189 3.29 -9.33 21.67
C ASN A 189 4.59 -9.00 20.93
N ILE A 190 5.42 -8.19 21.58
CA ILE A 190 6.71 -7.72 21.03
C ILE A 190 7.66 -8.89 20.76
N ASP A 191 7.71 -9.88 21.63
CA ASP A 191 8.62 -11.03 21.47
C ASP A 191 8.28 -11.82 20.21
N GLU A 192 6.99 -12.03 19.93
CA GLU A 192 6.54 -12.65 18.68
C GLU A 192 6.87 -11.79 17.46
N MET A 193 6.75 -10.45 17.55
CA MET A 193 7.15 -9.55 16.46
C MET A 193 8.65 -9.63 16.20
N LEU A 194 9.47 -9.66 17.25
CA LEU A 194 10.92 -9.81 17.11
C LEU A 194 11.30 -11.17 16.54
N ALA A 195 10.68 -12.26 17.00
CA ALA A 195 10.90 -13.60 16.45
C ALA A 195 10.48 -13.70 14.98
N PHE A 196 9.37 -13.05 14.60
CA PHE A 196 8.93 -12.95 13.22
C PHE A 196 9.95 -12.22 12.34
N MET A 197 10.47 -11.09 12.80
CA MET A 197 11.50 -10.35 12.08
C MET A 197 12.80 -11.16 11.99
N GLU A 198 13.24 -11.81 13.08
CA GLU A 198 14.45 -12.65 13.11
C GLU A 198 14.38 -13.79 12.09
N HIS A 199 13.19 -14.41 11.94
CA HIS A 199 12.97 -15.51 10.99
C HIS A 199 13.18 -15.10 9.51
N TYR A 200 12.80 -13.86 9.14
CA TYR A 200 12.84 -13.42 7.75
C TYR A 200 13.92 -12.37 7.43
N LYS A 201 14.67 -11.86 8.41
CA LYS A 201 15.58 -10.70 8.25
C LYS A 201 16.58 -10.83 7.10
N ASP A 202 17.09 -12.05 6.84
CA ASP A 202 18.09 -12.29 5.80
C ASP A 202 17.46 -12.41 4.39
N SER A 203 16.12 -12.49 4.32
CA SER A 203 15.39 -12.66 3.07
C SER A 203 14.70 -11.39 2.59
N VAL A 204 14.54 -10.37 3.45
CA VAL A 204 13.79 -9.15 3.12
C VAL A 204 14.60 -7.88 3.46
N ASP A 205 14.19 -6.76 2.89
CA ASP A 205 14.82 -5.45 3.13
C ASP A 205 14.11 -4.65 4.23
N ASP A 206 12.81 -4.92 4.45
CA ASP A 206 11.98 -4.11 5.34
C ASP A 206 10.79 -4.95 5.87
N PHE A 207 10.39 -4.64 7.10
CA PHE A 207 9.16 -5.12 7.72
C PHE A 207 8.20 -3.96 7.90
N SER A 208 6.99 -4.10 7.37
CA SER A 208 5.93 -3.10 7.57
C SER A 208 4.83 -3.65 8.47
N PHE A 209 4.69 -3.08 9.66
CA PHE A 209 3.60 -3.40 10.57
C PHE A 209 2.50 -2.36 10.45
N ARG A 210 1.29 -2.83 10.22
CA ARG A 210 0.10 -1.98 10.02
C ARG A 210 -0.93 -2.26 11.09
N ARG A 211 -1.50 -1.19 11.65
CA ARG A 211 -2.68 -1.33 12.49
C ARG A 211 -3.86 -1.80 11.64
N LEU A 212 -4.62 -2.76 12.15
CA LEU A 212 -5.88 -3.14 11.54
C LEU A 212 -6.81 -1.92 11.47
N ILE A 213 -7.33 -1.65 10.27
CA ILE A 213 -8.33 -0.61 10.07
C ILE A 213 -9.66 -1.10 10.65
N THR A 214 -10.13 -0.44 11.70
CA THR A 214 -11.44 -0.69 12.32
C THR A 214 -12.24 0.60 12.35
N HIS A 215 -13.56 0.49 12.44
CA HIS A 215 -14.43 1.66 12.65
C HIS A 215 -14.34 2.24 14.05
N ASN A 216 -13.77 1.49 15.00
CA ASN A 216 -13.58 1.91 16.37
C ASN A 216 -12.23 2.61 16.55
N LYS A 217 -12.18 3.55 17.52
CA LYS A 217 -10.90 4.15 17.92
C LYS A 217 -10.00 3.02 18.46
N PRO A 218 -8.73 2.93 18.00
CA PRO A 218 -7.79 1.94 18.52
C PRO A 218 -7.60 2.13 20.03
N ALA A 219 -7.33 1.04 20.74
CA ALA A 219 -6.89 1.13 22.13
C ALA A 219 -5.55 1.90 22.19
N GLU A 220 -5.37 2.72 23.23
CA GLU A 220 -4.14 3.51 23.41
C GLU A 220 -2.90 2.63 23.66
N ASP A 221 -3.10 1.41 24.11
CA ASP A 221 -2.10 0.40 24.45
C ASP A 221 -2.06 -0.79 23.49
N ASP A 222 -2.59 -0.64 22.26
CA ASP A 222 -2.54 -1.73 21.30
C ASP A 222 -1.10 -2.14 20.95
N LEU A 223 -0.95 -3.31 20.34
CA LEU A 223 0.36 -3.89 20.05
C LEU A 223 1.24 -2.95 19.18
N LEU A 224 0.64 -2.17 18.26
CA LEU A 224 1.41 -1.20 17.48
C LEU A 224 1.99 -0.11 18.39
N GLN A 225 1.23 0.41 19.37
CA GLN A 225 1.72 1.42 20.30
C GLN A 225 2.78 0.86 21.24
N GLN A 226 2.58 -0.34 21.76
CA GLN A 226 3.61 -1.02 22.56
C GLN A 226 4.90 -1.18 21.78
N PHE A 227 4.82 -1.56 20.51
CA PHE A 227 6.00 -1.71 19.66
C PHE A 227 6.64 -0.36 19.32
N LYS A 228 5.87 0.72 19.16
CA LYS A 228 6.42 2.08 19.00
C LYS A 228 7.26 2.50 20.21
N HIS A 229 6.78 2.25 21.43
CA HIS A 229 7.55 2.52 22.63
C HIS A 229 8.84 1.69 22.66
N TYR A 230 8.76 0.40 22.36
CA TYR A 230 9.93 -0.46 22.26
C TYR A 230 10.96 0.09 21.23
N LEU A 231 10.52 0.47 20.04
CA LEU A 231 11.41 1.03 19.01
C LEU A 231 11.99 2.39 19.43
N PHE A 232 11.22 3.21 20.11
CA PHE A 232 11.72 4.48 20.60
C PHE A 232 12.92 4.29 21.56
N ASP A 233 12.90 3.27 22.40
CA ASP A 233 13.98 2.99 23.35
C ASP A 233 15.16 2.23 22.71
N ASN A 234 14.91 1.38 21.68
CA ASN A 234 15.88 0.39 21.19
C ASN A 234 16.32 0.60 19.72
N ALA A 235 15.72 1.50 18.98
CA ALA A 235 15.97 1.69 17.55
C ALA A 235 16.33 3.14 17.20
N GLU A 236 16.88 3.32 16.01
CA GLU A 236 17.10 4.63 15.41
C GLU A 236 15.84 5.08 14.68
N LEU A 237 15.34 6.28 14.96
CA LEU A 237 14.30 6.91 14.14
C LEU A 237 14.93 7.43 12.86
N ILE A 238 14.46 6.95 11.72
CA ILE A 238 14.82 7.49 10.39
C ILE A 238 13.92 8.66 10.05
N GLU A 239 12.60 8.43 10.10
CA GLU A 239 11.60 9.47 9.86
C GLU A 239 10.24 9.12 10.47
N GLN A 240 9.47 10.14 10.80
CA GLN A 240 8.04 10.06 11.04
C GLN A 240 7.34 11.05 10.11
N VAL A 241 6.46 10.56 9.25
CA VAL A 241 5.68 11.36 8.32
C VAL A 241 4.25 11.45 8.84
N LEU A 242 3.82 12.67 9.14
CA LEU A 242 2.47 12.98 9.58
C LEU A 242 1.72 13.63 8.42
N LYS A 243 0.72 12.95 7.93
CA LYS A 243 -0.19 13.43 6.89
C LYS A 243 -1.60 13.49 7.47
N ASP A 244 -2.46 14.28 6.87
CA ASP A 244 -3.88 14.41 7.20
C ASP A 244 -4.45 13.27 8.04
N TYR A 245 -4.78 12.15 7.40
CA TYR A 245 -5.38 10.96 8.01
C TYR A 245 -4.39 9.80 8.21
N TYR A 246 -3.10 9.99 7.86
CA TYR A 246 -2.14 8.89 7.76
C TYR A 246 -0.83 9.20 8.49
N VAL A 247 -0.33 8.22 9.21
CA VAL A 247 1.00 8.25 9.85
C VAL A 247 1.85 7.11 9.32
N TYR A 248 3.07 7.44 8.96
CA TYR A 248 4.07 6.53 8.48
C TYR A 248 5.37 6.78 9.21
N GLU A 249 6.00 5.75 9.75
CA GLU A 249 7.23 5.86 10.53
C GLU A 249 8.23 4.81 10.06
N THR A 250 9.48 5.23 9.88
CA THR A 250 10.59 4.34 9.52
C THR A 250 11.61 4.33 10.65
N TRP A 251 11.93 3.14 11.10
CA TRP A 251 12.90 2.87 12.14
C TRP A 251 13.99 1.92 11.66
N ARG A 252 15.16 1.94 12.32
CA ARG A 252 16.23 0.96 12.12
C ARG A 252 16.57 0.28 13.45
N LEU A 253 16.27 -1.02 13.56
CA LEU A 253 16.58 -1.86 14.71
C LEU A 253 17.63 -2.89 14.30
N ASN A 254 18.85 -2.82 14.89
CA ASN A 254 19.95 -3.75 14.61
C ASN A 254 20.23 -3.92 13.09
N GLY A 255 20.14 -2.83 12.32
CA GLY A 255 20.36 -2.84 10.87
C GLY A 255 19.13 -3.15 10.03
N THR A 256 18.06 -3.70 10.63
CA THR A 256 16.80 -4.03 9.94
C THR A 256 15.90 -2.80 9.87
N LEU A 257 15.35 -2.51 8.69
CA LEU A 257 14.36 -1.45 8.52
C LEU A 257 12.97 -1.93 8.94
N ILE A 258 12.27 -1.08 9.65
CA ILE A 258 10.92 -1.32 10.15
C ILE A 258 10.06 -0.11 9.81
N THR A 259 8.97 -0.36 9.14
CA THR A 259 7.95 0.63 8.83
C THR A 259 6.72 0.40 9.69
N LEU A 260 6.28 1.41 10.41
CA LEU A 260 4.98 1.40 11.09
C LEU A 260 4.00 2.30 10.36
N SER A 261 2.78 1.85 10.16
CA SER A 261 1.77 2.69 9.53
C SER A 261 0.39 2.51 10.14
N HIS A 262 -0.33 3.60 10.25
CA HIS A 262 -1.75 3.58 10.58
C HIS A 262 -2.48 4.75 9.91
N SER A 263 -3.78 4.58 9.70
CA SER A 263 -4.63 5.59 9.09
C SER A 263 -5.90 5.80 9.90
N ASN A 264 -6.36 7.03 9.93
CA ASN A 264 -7.65 7.40 10.50
C ASN A 264 -8.70 7.48 9.37
N MET A 265 -9.31 6.33 9.07
CA MET A 265 -10.30 6.24 7.99
C MET A 265 -11.57 7.05 8.28
N GLY A 266 -11.90 7.29 9.55
CA GLY A 266 -13.00 8.18 9.91
C GLY A 266 -12.71 9.65 9.57
N LEU A 267 -11.45 10.08 9.72
CA LEU A 267 -11.01 11.40 9.27
C LEU A 267 -11.04 11.49 7.74
N LEU A 268 -10.43 10.52 7.05
CA LEU A 268 -10.44 10.48 5.58
C LEU A 268 -11.86 10.61 5.02
N ARG A 269 -12.80 9.82 5.55
CA ARG A 269 -14.20 9.88 5.10
C ARG A 269 -14.82 11.28 5.27
N ARG A 270 -14.60 11.92 6.44
CA ARG A 270 -15.12 13.28 6.68
C ARG A 270 -14.49 14.31 5.73
N MET A 271 -13.19 14.13 5.42
CA MET A 271 -12.50 14.99 4.46
C MET A 271 -13.10 14.83 3.06
N GLU A 272 -13.25 13.60 2.59
CA GLU A 272 -13.84 13.31 1.27
C GLU A 272 -15.31 13.79 1.13
N GLU A 273 -16.08 13.82 2.24
CA GLU A 273 -17.46 14.30 2.26
C GLU A 273 -17.56 15.84 2.13
N ASN A 274 -16.50 16.56 2.49
CA ASN A 274 -16.47 18.03 2.51
C ASN A 274 -15.62 18.66 1.39
N GLU A 275 -14.96 17.83 0.57
CA GLU A 275 -14.11 18.30 -0.52
C GLU A 275 -14.86 18.39 -1.84
N PRO A 276 -14.43 19.29 -2.74
CA PRO A 276 -14.91 19.28 -4.12
C PRO A 276 -14.65 17.95 -4.82
N ASP A 277 -15.59 17.56 -5.69
CA ASP A 277 -15.52 16.26 -6.40
C ASP A 277 -14.31 16.13 -7.33
N ASN A 278 -13.72 17.23 -7.74
CA ASN A 278 -12.57 17.26 -8.64
C ASN A 278 -11.19 17.28 -7.93
N LEU A 279 -11.14 17.08 -6.61
CA LEU A 279 -9.90 16.89 -5.88
C LEU A 279 -9.53 15.41 -5.78
N LEU A 280 -8.33 15.04 -6.21
CA LEU A 280 -7.84 13.66 -6.18
C LEU A 280 -6.80 13.49 -5.06
N ARG A 281 -7.01 12.51 -4.19
CA ARG A 281 -6.03 12.05 -3.19
C ARG A 281 -5.26 10.83 -3.67
N GLU A 282 -5.89 10.03 -4.49
CA GLU A 282 -5.38 8.80 -5.09
C GLU A 282 -6.14 8.51 -6.37
N ILE A 283 -5.62 7.62 -7.17
CA ILE A 283 -6.29 7.15 -8.39
C ILE A 283 -6.36 5.63 -8.31
N VAL A 284 -7.56 5.08 -8.46
CA VAL A 284 -7.81 3.64 -8.41
C VAL A 284 -8.40 3.18 -9.74
N VAL A 285 -7.72 2.25 -10.40
CA VAL A 285 -8.24 1.56 -11.58
C VAL A 285 -8.80 0.20 -11.15
N HIS A 286 -10.06 -0.04 -11.46
CA HIS A 286 -10.77 -1.27 -11.10
C HIS A 286 -10.66 -2.34 -12.20
N PRO A 287 -10.91 -3.65 -11.91
CA PRO A 287 -10.67 -4.75 -12.84
C PRO A 287 -11.43 -4.70 -14.18
N ASP A 288 -12.49 -3.88 -14.26
CA ASP A 288 -13.26 -3.65 -15.48
C ASP A 288 -12.79 -2.42 -16.27
N GLY A 289 -11.73 -1.75 -15.82
CA GLY A 289 -11.21 -0.52 -16.44
C GLY A 289 -11.86 0.78 -15.94
N HIS A 290 -12.82 0.70 -15.02
CA HIS A 290 -13.36 1.91 -14.37
C HIS A 290 -12.26 2.61 -13.55
N ILE A 291 -12.20 3.95 -13.59
CA ILE A 291 -11.20 4.74 -12.85
C ILE A 291 -11.92 5.71 -11.92
N SER A 292 -11.53 5.71 -10.66
CA SER A 292 -12.03 6.59 -9.62
C SER A 292 -10.90 7.29 -8.85
N GLY A 293 -11.15 8.45 -8.28
CA GLY A 293 -10.26 9.17 -7.38
C GLY A 293 -10.44 8.77 -5.91
N SER A 294 -10.94 7.57 -5.66
CA SER A 294 -11.19 7.00 -4.34
C SER A 294 -11.23 5.48 -4.42
N TRP A 295 -10.97 4.79 -3.30
CA TRP A 295 -11.22 3.35 -3.16
C TRP A 295 -12.71 2.98 -3.33
N TYR A 296 -13.60 3.93 -3.12
CA TYR A 296 -15.03 3.77 -3.41
C TYR A 296 -15.30 4.04 -4.89
N ARG A 297 -15.60 2.96 -5.64
CA ARG A 297 -15.76 2.96 -7.10
C ARG A 297 -16.65 4.08 -7.65
N ASN A 298 -17.71 4.44 -6.93
CA ASN A 298 -18.71 5.42 -7.37
C ASN A 298 -18.40 6.87 -6.93
N ARG A 299 -17.23 7.10 -6.32
CA ARG A 299 -16.80 8.44 -5.90
C ARG A 299 -15.73 8.98 -6.84
N LYS A 300 -15.81 10.27 -7.14
CA LYS A 300 -14.82 11.00 -7.97
C LYS A 300 -14.50 10.23 -9.27
N VAL A 301 -15.57 9.89 -10.03
CA VAL A 301 -15.45 9.07 -11.23
C VAL A 301 -14.69 9.81 -12.33
N ILE A 302 -13.52 9.30 -12.68
CA ILE A 302 -12.64 9.81 -13.73
C ILE A 302 -13.08 9.23 -15.08
N CYS A 303 -13.21 7.90 -15.15
CA CYS A 303 -13.64 7.19 -16.34
C CYS A 303 -14.55 6.02 -15.95
N THR A 304 -15.66 5.84 -16.67
CA THR A 304 -16.54 4.67 -16.53
C THR A 304 -16.04 3.52 -17.38
N ALA A 305 -16.29 2.28 -16.96
CA ALA A 305 -16.23 1.14 -17.85
C ALA A 305 -17.39 1.24 -18.85
N GLU A 306 -17.10 1.06 -20.14
CA GLU A 306 -18.11 0.99 -21.20
C GLU A 306 -18.77 -0.38 -21.25
#